data_3aa69b1a6dea21638784e300991220e6
#
_entry.id   3aa69b1a6dea21638784e300991220e6
#
_cell.length_a   1.000
_cell.length_b   1.000
_cell.length_c   1.000
_cell.angle_alpha   90.00
_cell.angle_beta   90.00
_cell.angle_gamma   90.00
#
_symmetry.space_group_name_H-M   'P 1'
#
loop_
_entity.id
_entity.type
_entity.pdbx_description
1 polymer ?
#
loop_
_entity_poly.entity_id
_entity_poly.type
_entity_poly.pdbx_seq_one_letter_code
_entity_poly.pdbx_strand_id
1 'polypeptide(L)'
;RDNIVRPKVGAEFNSSEIEQAILSLEVMPSMRSMMTAGKAANRDNTCMYNCSYLAVDDPKAFDEAMFILLCGTGVGFSVERQYINSLPEIPQLFYSDTIVMVRDSKEGWAKAFRQVLALLWAGEIPKWNVEKIRPAGARLKTFGGRASGPAPLVDLFNFTVTTFKNAQGRKLSSIEAHDLMCKVGEVVVVGGVRRSAMISLSNLSDDRMRHAKSGKWWENDPQRALANNSVAYSEKPDSMSFMREWTALVESGSGERGIFNRQ
;
A
#
# COMPACT_ATOMS: atom_id res chain seq x y z
N ARG A 1 24.73 -6.48 -14.27
CA ARG A 1 25.75 -7.05 -13.38
C ARG A 1 26.39 -5.99 -12.50
N ASP A 2 27.03 -4.96 -13.09
CA ASP A 2 27.84 -3.97 -12.37
C ASP A 2 27.04 -3.10 -11.37
N ASN A 3 25.76 -2.87 -11.66
CA ASN A 3 24.90 -2.02 -10.82
C ASN A 3 24.21 -2.76 -9.67
N ILE A 4 24.13 -4.09 -9.74
CA ILE A 4 23.35 -4.89 -8.79
C ILE A 4 24.24 -5.90 -8.07
N VAL A 5 24.93 -6.75 -8.80
CA VAL A 5 25.69 -7.87 -8.23
C VAL A 5 26.94 -7.38 -7.52
N ARG A 6 27.80 -6.59 -8.19
CA ARG A 6 29.06 -6.13 -7.61
C ARG A 6 28.90 -5.32 -6.31
N PRO A 7 28.00 -4.31 -6.25
CA PRO A 7 27.86 -3.52 -5.02
C PRO A 7 27.27 -4.30 -3.83
N LYS A 8 26.54 -5.39 -4.09
CA LYS A 8 25.80 -6.13 -3.04
C LYS A 8 26.48 -7.41 -2.57
N VAL A 9 27.26 -8.03 -3.41
CA VAL A 9 27.83 -9.37 -3.12
C VAL A 9 29.35 -9.36 -2.93
N GLY A 10 30.02 -8.24 -3.28
CA GLY A 10 31.46 -8.09 -3.09
C GLY A 10 32.30 -8.79 -4.18
N ALA A 11 33.63 -8.78 -3.96
CA ALA A 11 34.61 -9.23 -4.95
C ALA A 11 34.74 -10.76 -5.08
N GLU A 12 34.22 -11.50 -4.11
CA GLU A 12 34.31 -12.97 -4.08
C GLU A 12 33.32 -13.67 -5.01
N PHE A 13 32.36 -12.93 -5.57
CA PHE A 13 31.32 -13.50 -6.41
C PHE A 13 31.80 -13.66 -7.85
N ASN A 14 31.73 -14.88 -8.38
CA ASN A 14 32.13 -15.18 -9.75
C ASN A 14 31.15 -14.55 -10.76
N SER A 15 31.37 -13.28 -11.05
CA SER A 15 30.49 -12.50 -11.94
C SER A 15 30.55 -12.95 -13.41
N SER A 16 31.62 -13.63 -13.82
CA SER A 16 31.73 -14.13 -15.20
C SER A 16 30.88 -15.38 -15.42
N GLU A 17 30.71 -16.21 -14.41
CA GLU A 17 29.81 -17.38 -14.47
C GLU A 17 28.35 -16.96 -14.61
N ILE A 18 27.90 -15.96 -13.84
CA ILE A 18 26.54 -15.41 -14.00
C ILE A 18 26.35 -14.78 -15.37
N GLU A 19 27.33 -14.02 -15.85
CA GLU A 19 27.28 -13.41 -17.17
C GLU A 19 27.14 -14.48 -18.26
N GLN A 20 27.92 -15.53 -18.17
CA GLN A 20 27.85 -16.64 -19.12
C GLN A 20 26.51 -17.36 -19.05
N ALA A 21 26.00 -17.65 -17.85
CA ALA A 21 24.69 -18.30 -17.65
C ALA A 21 23.52 -17.44 -18.19
N ILE A 22 23.62 -16.11 -18.10
CA ILE A 22 22.63 -15.21 -18.70
C ILE A 22 22.77 -15.20 -20.24
N LEU A 23 23.98 -15.12 -20.75
CA LEU A 23 24.22 -15.10 -22.19
C LEU A 23 23.86 -16.42 -22.89
N SER A 24 24.07 -17.56 -22.21
CA SER A 24 23.67 -18.88 -22.71
C SER A 24 22.17 -19.18 -22.49
N LEU A 25 21.41 -18.27 -21.86
CA LEU A 25 19.99 -18.43 -21.51
C LEU A 25 19.70 -19.55 -20.52
N GLU A 26 20.68 -19.99 -19.74
CA GLU A 26 20.48 -20.97 -18.66
C GLU A 26 19.71 -20.35 -17.49
N VAL A 27 19.92 -19.06 -17.24
CA VAL A 27 19.17 -18.26 -16.26
C VAL A 27 18.73 -16.95 -16.87
N MET A 28 17.55 -16.50 -16.46
CA MET A 28 17.04 -15.19 -16.89
C MET A 28 16.77 -14.33 -15.66
N PRO A 29 17.32 -13.11 -15.56
CA PRO A 29 16.96 -12.17 -14.53
C PRO A 29 15.47 -11.81 -14.58
N SER A 30 14.88 -11.40 -13.48
CA SER A 30 13.49 -10.93 -13.50
C SER A 30 13.36 -9.75 -14.47
N MET A 31 12.23 -9.67 -15.15
CA MET A 31 11.93 -8.53 -16.05
C MET A 31 12.06 -7.19 -15.32
N ARG A 32 11.70 -7.14 -14.06
CA ARG A 32 11.83 -5.95 -13.22
C ARG A 32 13.30 -5.55 -13.03
N SER A 33 14.17 -6.51 -12.74
CA SER A 33 15.61 -6.27 -12.60
C SER A 33 16.21 -5.78 -13.91
N MET A 34 15.84 -6.38 -15.05
CA MET A 34 16.31 -5.95 -16.37
C MET A 34 15.86 -4.53 -16.72
N MET A 35 14.60 -4.19 -16.41
CA MET A 35 14.01 -2.88 -16.72
C MET A 35 14.57 -1.75 -15.85
N THR A 36 14.94 -2.04 -14.61
CA THR A 36 15.34 -1.02 -13.60
C THR A 36 16.84 -0.98 -13.36
N ALA A 37 17.61 -1.94 -13.89
CA ALA A 37 19.08 -1.96 -13.78
C ALA A 37 19.69 -0.64 -14.28
N GLY A 38 20.74 -0.18 -13.59
CA GLY A 38 21.41 1.08 -13.87
C GLY A 38 20.95 2.22 -12.98
N LYS A 39 20.74 3.40 -13.54
CA LYS A 39 20.49 4.64 -12.80
C LYS A 39 19.30 4.56 -11.83
N ALA A 40 18.22 3.86 -12.19
CA ALA A 40 17.05 3.73 -11.34
C ALA A 40 17.37 2.89 -10.10
N ALA A 41 17.97 1.73 -10.26
CA ALA A 41 18.36 0.84 -9.16
C ALA A 41 19.46 1.44 -8.27
N ASN A 42 20.36 2.24 -8.85
CA ASN A 42 21.40 2.94 -8.09
C ASN A 42 20.83 4.05 -7.20
N ARG A 43 19.80 4.73 -7.67
CA ARG A 43 19.12 5.79 -6.92
C ARG A 43 18.27 5.20 -5.79
N ASP A 44 17.49 4.17 -6.08
CA ASP A 44 16.57 3.54 -5.16
C ASP A 44 16.25 2.12 -5.64
N ASN A 45 16.74 1.12 -4.91
CA ASN A 45 16.58 -0.28 -5.30
C ASN A 45 15.19 -0.86 -5.01
N THR A 46 14.31 -0.12 -4.35
CA THR A 46 12.91 -0.55 -4.09
C THR A 46 12.19 -0.92 -5.38
N CYS A 47 12.47 -0.19 -6.47
CA CYS A 47 11.87 -0.45 -7.78
C CYS A 47 12.24 -1.82 -8.39
N MET A 48 13.23 -2.52 -7.87
CA MET A 48 13.64 -3.85 -8.34
C MET A 48 12.76 -4.97 -7.78
N TYR A 49 12.06 -4.73 -6.68
CA TYR A 49 11.18 -5.72 -6.05
C TYR A 49 9.80 -5.70 -6.68
N ASN A 50 9.24 -6.87 -6.97
CA ASN A 50 7.88 -7.01 -7.49
C ASN A 50 6.84 -6.89 -6.40
N CYS A 51 7.11 -7.45 -5.23
CA CYS A 51 6.19 -7.54 -4.10
C CYS A 51 6.91 -7.23 -2.80
N SER A 52 6.15 -6.74 -1.84
CA SER A 52 6.56 -6.46 -0.48
C SER A 52 5.43 -6.84 0.49
N TYR A 53 5.74 -6.86 1.76
CA TYR A 53 4.75 -7.05 2.82
C TYR A 53 5.04 -6.09 3.95
N LEU A 54 3.97 -5.58 4.58
CA LEU A 54 4.04 -4.83 5.83
C LEU A 54 2.83 -5.15 6.73
N ALA A 55 3.02 -5.06 8.03
CA ALA A 55 1.94 -5.05 9.00
C ALA A 55 1.47 -3.61 9.24
N VAL A 56 0.17 -3.42 9.48
CA VAL A 56 -0.38 -2.11 9.85
C VAL A 56 -0.36 -2.00 11.39
N ASP A 57 0.83 -1.89 11.94
CA ASP A 57 1.12 -1.86 13.38
C ASP A 57 1.74 -0.55 13.88
N ASP A 58 2.12 0.32 12.94
CA ASP A 58 2.69 1.65 13.19
C ASP A 58 2.02 2.67 12.24
N PRO A 59 1.78 3.90 12.66
CA PRO A 59 1.29 4.98 11.79
C PRO A 59 2.03 5.15 10.47
N LYS A 60 3.33 4.82 10.44
CA LYS A 60 4.15 4.91 9.23
C LYS A 60 3.80 3.87 8.17
N ALA A 61 3.12 2.78 8.53
CA ALA A 61 2.75 1.74 7.58
C ALA A 61 1.98 2.30 6.37
N PHE A 62 1.16 3.31 6.56
CA PHE A 62 0.35 3.91 5.50
C PHE A 62 1.17 4.71 4.48
N ASP A 63 2.10 5.53 4.92
CA ASP A 63 2.94 6.31 4.01
C ASP A 63 4.09 5.49 3.42
N GLU A 64 4.57 4.48 4.13
CA GLU A 64 5.52 3.49 3.59
C GLU A 64 4.88 2.67 2.47
N ALA A 65 3.63 2.22 2.65
CA ALA A 65 2.87 1.56 1.58
C ALA A 65 2.71 2.48 0.36
N MET A 66 2.37 3.77 0.57
CA MET A 66 2.29 4.74 -0.53
C MET A 66 3.63 4.84 -1.27
N PHE A 67 4.74 4.99 -0.56
CA PHE A 67 6.06 5.09 -1.17
C PHE A 67 6.42 3.86 -1.99
N ILE A 68 6.22 2.67 -1.42
CA ILE A 68 6.50 1.38 -2.06
C ILE A 68 5.66 1.21 -3.33
N LEU A 69 4.36 1.49 -3.25
CA LEU A 69 3.46 1.46 -4.41
C LEU A 69 3.86 2.47 -5.49
N LEU A 70 4.27 3.70 -5.11
CA LEU A 70 4.80 4.71 -6.03
C LEU A 70 6.13 4.30 -6.67
N CYS A 71 6.88 3.38 -6.07
CA CYS A 71 8.04 2.73 -6.71
C CYS A 71 7.63 1.62 -7.69
N GLY A 72 6.34 1.29 -7.77
CA GLY A 72 5.79 0.27 -8.66
C GLY A 72 5.86 -1.15 -8.08
N THR A 73 6.10 -1.31 -6.79
CA THR A 73 6.13 -2.59 -6.08
C THR A 73 4.76 -2.87 -5.49
N GLY A 74 4.24 -4.08 -5.64
CA GLY A 74 2.98 -4.51 -5.00
C GLY A 74 3.14 -4.63 -3.49
N VAL A 75 2.07 -4.40 -2.73
CA VAL A 75 2.09 -4.42 -1.27
C VAL A 75 1.05 -5.41 -0.74
N GLY A 76 1.51 -6.46 -0.07
CA GLY A 76 0.69 -7.22 0.86
C GLY A 76 0.68 -6.49 2.20
N PHE A 77 -0.50 -6.31 2.78
CA PHE A 77 -0.59 -5.68 4.09
C PHE A 77 -1.52 -6.46 5.03
N SER A 78 -1.22 -6.42 6.33
CA SER A 78 -2.05 -7.07 7.33
C SER A 78 -2.75 -6.07 8.21
N VAL A 79 -4.08 -6.23 8.29
CA VAL A 79 -4.95 -5.52 9.25
C VAL A 79 -5.45 -6.47 10.35
N GLU A 80 -4.69 -7.53 10.61
CA GLU A 80 -4.99 -8.46 11.68
C GLU A 80 -4.98 -7.76 13.04
N ARG A 81 -5.83 -8.22 13.94
CA ARG A 81 -6.07 -7.58 15.25
C ARG A 81 -4.79 -7.32 16.06
N GLN A 82 -3.84 -8.27 16.04
CA GLN A 82 -2.57 -8.13 16.75
C GLN A 82 -1.75 -6.93 16.28
N TYR A 83 -1.85 -6.55 15.01
CA TYR A 83 -1.18 -5.39 14.44
C TYR A 83 -1.98 -4.10 14.67
N ILE A 84 -3.25 -4.11 14.33
CA ILE A 84 -4.13 -2.92 14.51
C ILE A 84 -4.17 -2.47 15.98
N ASN A 85 -4.11 -3.39 16.93
CA ASN A 85 -4.07 -3.07 18.35
C ASN A 85 -2.78 -2.34 18.77
N SER A 86 -1.72 -2.35 17.97
CA SER A 86 -0.49 -1.59 18.23
C SER A 86 -0.61 -0.13 17.82
N LEU A 87 -1.56 0.23 16.95
CA LEU A 87 -1.79 1.62 16.57
C LEU A 87 -2.23 2.45 17.78
N PRO A 88 -1.83 3.73 17.84
CA PRO A 88 -2.27 4.62 18.91
C PRO A 88 -3.77 4.91 18.80
N GLU A 89 -4.35 5.26 19.93
CA GLU A 89 -5.70 5.79 20.01
C GLU A 89 -5.77 7.17 19.35
N ILE A 90 -6.89 7.46 18.69
CA ILE A 90 -7.11 8.74 18.04
C ILE A 90 -7.72 9.70 19.08
N PRO A 91 -7.03 10.80 19.42
CA PRO A 91 -7.55 11.77 20.37
C PRO A 91 -8.70 12.59 19.78
N GLN A 92 -9.27 13.47 20.58
CA GLN A 92 -10.19 14.49 20.08
C GLN A 92 -9.45 15.39 19.09
N LEU A 93 -10.09 15.69 17.95
CA LEU A 93 -9.49 16.42 16.85
C LEU A 93 -9.97 17.87 16.79
N PHE A 94 -9.02 18.78 16.62
CA PHE A 94 -9.27 20.20 16.48
C PHE A 94 -8.60 20.75 15.22
N TYR A 95 -9.23 21.69 14.54
CA TYR A 95 -8.62 22.36 13.39
C TYR A 95 -7.42 23.20 13.84
N SER A 96 -6.30 23.09 13.13
CA SER A 96 -5.10 23.86 13.36
C SER A 96 -4.73 24.72 12.14
N ASP A 97 -3.87 25.71 12.37
CA ASP A 97 -3.31 26.55 11.29
C ASP A 97 -2.03 25.92 10.68
N THR A 98 -1.63 24.75 11.14
CA THR A 98 -0.49 24.01 10.59
C THR A 98 -0.72 23.68 9.11
N ILE A 99 0.22 24.06 8.25
CA ILE A 99 0.13 23.83 6.81
C ILE A 99 1.15 22.78 6.39
N VAL A 100 0.67 21.65 5.85
CA VAL A 100 1.50 20.62 5.25
C VAL A 100 1.84 20.99 3.81
N MET A 101 3.12 21.24 3.53
CA MET A 101 3.61 21.59 2.19
C MET A 101 3.95 20.34 1.39
N VAL A 102 3.28 20.11 0.27
CA VAL A 102 3.49 18.94 -0.58
C VAL A 102 4.50 19.26 -1.69
N ARG A 103 5.53 18.41 -1.82
CA ARG A 103 6.52 18.47 -2.92
C ARG A 103 6.10 17.52 -4.05
N ASP A 104 6.40 17.92 -5.30
CA ASP A 104 6.09 17.14 -6.51
C ASP A 104 7.08 16.00 -6.75
N SER A 105 7.07 15.02 -5.85
CA SER A 105 7.83 13.76 -5.95
C SER A 105 7.17 12.66 -5.15
N LYS A 106 7.50 11.38 -5.44
CA LYS A 106 7.01 10.22 -4.67
C LYS A 106 7.35 10.33 -3.18
N GLU A 107 8.58 10.76 -2.88
CA GLU A 107 9.05 11.00 -1.52
C GLU A 107 8.29 12.18 -0.87
N GLY A 108 8.00 13.22 -1.65
CA GLY A 108 7.25 14.39 -1.20
C GLY A 108 5.81 14.06 -0.83
N TRP A 109 5.16 13.23 -1.61
CA TRP A 109 3.79 12.77 -1.35
C TRP A 109 3.72 11.88 -0.11
N ALA A 110 4.58 10.85 -0.02
CA ALA A 110 4.64 9.98 1.15
C ALA A 110 4.97 10.77 2.43
N LYS A 111 5.94 11.69 2.37
CA LYS A 111 6.29 12.54 3.50
C LYS A 111 5.16 13.47 3.93
N ALA A 112 4.43 14.05 2.99
CA ALA A 112 3.27 14.89 3.30
C ALA A 112 2.15 14.07 3.96
N PHE A 113 1.89 12.86 3.46
CA PHE A 113 0.90 11.95 4.07
C PHE A 113 1.32 11.53 5.49
N ARG A 114 2.61 11.22 5.71
CA ARG A 114 3.16 10.98 7.06
C ARG A 114 2.92 12.16 8.00
N GLN A 115 3.11 13.39 7.52
CA GLN A 115 2.85 14.58 8.32
C GLN A 115 1.38 14.75 8.67
N VAL A 116 0.48 14.54 7.70
CA VAL A 116 -0.98 14.57 7.96
C VAL A 116 -1.37 13.54 9.02
N LEU A 117 -0.91 12.30 8.88
CA LEU A 117 -1.18 11.23 9.84
C LEU A 117 -0.63 11.56 11.24
N ALA A 118 0.61 12.04 11.33
CA ALA A 118 1.23 12.41 12.61
C ALA A 118 0.45 13.53 13.32
N LEU A 119 -0.01 14.54 12.58
CA LEU A 119 -0.81 15.62 13.12
C LEU A 119 -2.19 15.14 13.59
N LEU A 120 -2.85 14.27 12.82
CA LEU A 120 -4.13 13.69 13.21
C LEU A 120 -4.01 12.85 14.49
N TRP A 121 -2.94 12.06 14.64
CA TRP A 121 -2.68 11.34 15.90
C TRP A 121 -2.23 12.25 17.04
N ALA A 122 -1.76 13.46 16.75
CA ALA A 122 -1.53 14.50 17.76
C ALA A 122 -2.79 15.32 18.11
N GLY A 123 -3.93 15.06 17.48
CA GLY A 123 -5.19 15.78 17.73
C GLY A 123 -5.40 17.00 16.81
N GLU A 124 -4.56 17.18 15.79
CA GLU A 124 -4.63 18.34 14.90
C GLU A 124 -5.13 17.96 13.51
N ILE A 125 -6.11 18.72 13.00
CA ILE A 125 -6.52 18.68 11.60
C ILE A 125 -5.79 19.80 10.85
N PRO A 126 -4.74 19.47 10.06
CA PRO A 126 -3.96 20.47 9.36
C PRO A 126 -4.65 20.97 8.11
N LYS A 127 -4.15 22.08 7.59
CA LYS A 127 -4.32 22.53 6.20
C LYS A 127 -3.20 21.93 5.34
N TRP A 128 -3.36 21.92 4.02
CA TRP A 128 -2.31 21.49 3.08
C TRP A 128 -2.20 22.45 1.91
N ASN A 129 -0.98 22.57 1.39
CA ASN A 129 -0.68 23.33 0.19
C ASN A 129 -0.09 22.41 -0.86
N VAL A 130 -0.77 22.31 -2.01
CA VAL A 130 -0.46 21.43 -3.14
C VAL A 130 -0.03 22.18 -4.40
N GLU A 131 0.16 23.50 -4.34
CA GLU A 131 0.49 24.37 -5.48
C GLU A 131 1.76 23.94 -6.23
N LYS A 132 2.70 23.30 -5.54
CA LYS A 132 3.95 22.82 -6.14
C LYS A 132 3.79 21.53 -6.93
N ILE A 133 2.63 20.86 -6.86
CA ILE A 133 2.36 19.65 -7.61
C ILE A 133 2.05 20.00 -9.06
N ARG A 134 2.68 19.30 -9.99
CA ARG A 134 2.41 19.49 -11.43
C ARG A 134 0.95 19.26 -11.76
N PRO A 135 0.39 19.98 -12.74
CA PRO A 135 -1.00 19.85 -13.13
C PRO A 135 -1.29 18.49 -13.76
N ALA A 136 -2.56 18.09 -13.75
CA ALA A 136 -3.03 16.91 -14.46
C ALA A 136 -2.67 16.95 -15.95
N GLY A 137 -2.29 15.82 -16.52
CA GLY A 137 -1.88 15.69 -17.91
C GLY A 137 -0.41 15.99 -18.21
N ALA A 138 0.36 16.55 -17.29
CA ALA A 138 1.80 16.75 -17.44
C ALA A 138 2.54 15.41 -17.64
N ARG A 139 3.55 15.38 -18.50
CA ARG A 139 4.33 14.16 -18.76
C ARG A 139 5.12 13.72 -17.54
N LEU A 140 5.07 12.42 -17.22
CA LEU A 140 5.93 11.79 -16.23
C LEU A 140 7.33 11.54 -16.81
N LYS A 141 8.38 11.88 -16.05
CA LYS A 141 9.77 11.82 -16.54
C LYS A 141 10.36 10.41 -16.52
N THR A 142 9.87 9.52 -15.69
CA THR A 142 10.54 8.25 -15.37
C THR A 142 9.86 7.02 -15.96
N PHE A 143 8.54 6.91 -15.88
CA PHE A 143 7.79 5.71 -16.28
C PHE A 143 6.93 5.89 -17.54
N GLY A 144 6.99 7.06 -18.17
CA GLY A 144 6.02 7.45 -19.19
C GLY A 144 4.63 7.69 -18.57
N GLY A 145 3.66 8.10 -19.39
CA GLY A 145 2.31 8.42 -18.91
C GLY A 145 2.15 9.89 -18.50
N ARG A 146 1.01 10.19 -17.90
CA ARG A 146 0.60 11.55 -17.54
C ARG A 146 0.31 11.65 -16.05
N ALA A 147 0.63 12.79 -15.45
CA ALA A 147 0.36 13.07 -14.04
C ALA A 147 -1.15 13.21 -13.80
N SER A 148 -1.61 12.80 -12.62
CA SER A 148 -2.99 12.98 -12.16
C SER A 148 -3.28 14.39 -11.65
N GLY A 149 -2.24 15.19 -11.39
CA GLY A 149 -2.38 16.42 -10.63
C GLY A 149 -2.56 16.17 -9.12
N PRO A 150 -2.90 17.21 -8.34
CA PRO A 150 -3.01 17.09 -6.89
C PRO A 150 -4.31 16.45 -6.38
N ALA A 151 -5.37 16.42 -7.19
CA ALA A 151 -6.71 16.03 -6.75
C ALA A 151 -6.77 14.67 -6.02
N PRO A 152 -6.15 13.56 -6.50
CA PRO A 152 -6.21 12.29 -5.81
C PRO A 152 -5.56 12.31 -4.42
N LEU A 153 -4.48 13.07 -4.25
CA LEU A 153 -3.82 13.21 -2.96
C LEU A 153 -4.66 14.03 -1.97
N VAL A 154 -5.30 15.10 -2.45
CA VAL A 154 -6.24 15.89 -1.64
C VAL A 154 -7.42 15.04 -1.21
N ASP A 155 -7.94 14.21 -2.10
CA ASP A 155 -9.02 13.29 -1.79
C ASP A 155 -8.61 12.26 -0.71
N LEU A 156 -7.39 11.71 -0.79
CA LEU A 156 -6.84 10.87 0.27
C LEU A 156 -6.77 11.60 1.61
N PHE A 157 -6.30 12.84 1.64
CA PHE A 157 -6.21 13.62 2.88
C PHE A 157 -7.60 13.86 3.49
N ASN A 158 -8.58 14.23 2.67
CA ASN A 158 -9.97 14.41 3.11
C ASN A 158 -10.58 13.10 3.63
N PHE A 159 -10.37 11.99 2.92
CA PHE A 159 -10.81 10.66 3.35
C PHE A 159 -10.17 10.28 4.70
N THR A 160 -8.88 10.52 4.86
CA THR A 160 -8.15 10.26 6.10
C THR A 160 -8.71 11.06 7.26
N VAL A 161 -8.92 12.38 7.08
CA VAL A 161 -9.52 13.24 8.11
C VAL A 161 -10.91 12.75 8.51
N THR A 162 -11.73 12.36 7.54
CA THR A 162 -13.08 11.83 7.79
C THR A 162 -13.02 10.52 8.60
N THR A 163 -12.16 9.59 8.21
CA THR A 163 -11.95 8.33 8.92
C THR A 163 -11.52 8.57 10.37
N PHE A 164 -10.56 9.48 10.59
CA PHE A 164 -10.07 9.82 11.92
C PHE A 164 -11.14 10.50 12.78
N LYS A 165 -11.95 11.41 12.20
CA LYS A 165 -13.09 12.02 12.92
C LYS A 165 -14.10 10.98 13.41
N ASN A 166 -14.37 9.96 12.60
CA ASN A 166 -15.29 8.88 12.96
C ASN A 166 -14.69 7.92 14.02
N ALA A 167 -13.38 7.92 14.19
CA ALA A 167 -12.65 7.05 15.10
C ALA A 167 -12.14 7.76 16.38
N GLN A 168 -12.54 9.01 16.64
CA GLN A 168 -12.13 9.73 17.85
C GLN A 168 -12.48 8.95 19.12
N GLY A 169 -11.58 8.96 20.10
CA GLY A 169 -11.70 8.27 21.39
C GLY A 169 -11.48 6.75 21.30
N ARG A 170 -11.02 6.23 20.16
CA ARG A 170 -10.69 4.81 19.98
C ARG A 170 -9.59 4.63 18.95
N LYS A 171 -9.11 3.40 18.81
CA LYS A 171 -8.20 3.01 17.73
C LYS A 171 -8.96 2.80 16.42
N LEU A 172 -8.25 2.88 15.30
CA LEU A 172 -8.79 2.43 14.01
C LEU A 172 -9.19 0.95 14.12
N SER A 173 -10.31 0.60 13.53
CA SER A 173 -10.70 -0.80 13.31
C SER A 173 -9.98 -1.39 12.10
N SER A 174 -10.00 -2.71 11.97
CA SER A 174 -9.41 -3.42 10.83
C SER A 174 -9.94 -2.91 9.48
N ILE A 175 -11.25 -2.69 9.39
CA ILE A 175 -11.88 -2.22 8.15
C ILE A 175 -11.53 -0.77 7.83
N GLU A 176 -11.44 0.12 8.83
CA GLU A 176 -11.02 1.52 8.61
C GLU A 176 -9.56 1.60 8.17
N ALA A 177 -8.67 0.81 8.77
CA ALA A 177 -7.28 0.72 8.35
C ALA A 177 -7.16 0.11 6.94
N HIS A 178 -7.96 -0.91 6.63
CA HIS A 178 -8.07 -1.49 5.30
C HIS A 178 -8.50 -0.47 4.26
N ASP A 179 -9.58 0.27 4.52
CA ASP A 179 -10.12 1.26 3.60
C ASP A 179 -9.13 2.41 3.37
N LEU A 180 -8.38 2.82 4.40
CA LEU A 180 -7.33 3.82 4.28
C LEU A 180 -6.17 3.31 3.40
N MET A 181 -5.75 2.04 3.56
CA MET A 181 -4.75 1.41 2.68
C MET A 181 -5.25 1.32 1.23
N CYS A 182 -6.51 0.95 1.02
CA CYS A 182 -7.11 0.92 -0.31
C CYS A 182 -7.12 2.32 -0.94
N LYS A 183 -7.43 3.36 -0.16
CA LYS A 183 -7.42 4.75 -0.63
C LYS A 183 -6.01 5.22 -1.01
N VAL A 184 -4.98 4.77 -0.29
CA VAL A 184 -3.57 4.96 -0.69
C VAL A 184 -3.31 4.33 -2.06
N GLY A 185 -3.79 3.11 -2.29
CA GLY A 185 -3.67 2.44 -3.59
C GLY A 185 -4.33 3.20 -4.73
N GLU A 186 -5.48 3.78 -4.50
CA GLU A 186 -6.22 4.59 -5.48
C GLU A 186 -5.38 5.79 -5.96
N VAL A 187 -4.74 6.51 -5.05
CA VAL A 187 -3.86 7.63 -5.39
C VAL A 187 -2.74 7.21 -6.35
N VAL A 188 -2.17 6.02 -6.13
CA VAL A 188 -1.07 5.50 -6.97
C VAL A 188 -1.55 5.11 -8.35
N VAL A 189 -2.72 4.48 -8.46
CA VAL A 189 -3.31 4.07 -9.75
C VAL A 189 -3.66 5.28 -10.60
N VAL A 190 -4.35 6.24 -10.03
CA VAL A 190 -4.73 7.48 -10.72
C VAL A 190 -3.50 8.32 -11.04
N GLY A 191 -2.44 8.23 -10.24
CA GLY A 191 -1.14 8.88 -10.49
C GLY A 191 -0.40 8.38 -11.72
N GLY A 192 -0.93 7.41 -12.45
CA GLY A 192 -0.41 6.93 -13.74
C GLY A 192 0.87 6.12 -13.65
N VAL A 193 1.31 5.75 -12.44
CA VAL A 193 2.60 5.05 -12.25
C VAL A 193 2.46 3.55 -12.54
N ARG A 194 1.37 2.92 -12.13
CA ARG A 194 1.00 1.52 -12.44
C ARG A 194 -0.36 1.16 -11.83
N ARG A 195 -0.94 0.01 -12.23
CA ARG A 195 -2.04 -0.61 -11.48
C ARG A 195 -1.51 -0.97 -10.09
N SER A 196 -2.14 -0.46 -9.04
CA SER A 196 -1.88 -0.87 -7.68
C SER A 196 -2.17 -2.36 -7.54
N ALA A 197 -1.20 -3.13 -7.05
CA ALA A 197 -1.37 -4.54 -6.72
C ALA A 197 -1.27 -4.68 -5.21
N MET A 198 -2.39 -4.89 -4.54
CA MET A 198 -2.44 -5.06 -3.10
C MET A 198 -3.21 -6.32 -2.71
N ILE A 199 -2.79 -6.91 -1.61
CA ILE A 199 -3.54 -7.95 -0.90
C ILE A 199 -3.67 -7.56 0.57
N SER A 200 -4.88 -7.64 1.09
CA SER A 200 -5.20 -7.40 2.49
C SER A 200 -5.34 -8.71 3.23
N LEU A 201 -4.65 -8.87 4.34
CA LEU A 201 -4.75 -10.04 5.21
C LEU A 201 -5.48 -9.66 6.50
N SER A 202 -6.41 -10.52 6.94
CA SER A 202 -7.21 -10.30 8.14
C SER A 202 -7.45 -11.59 8.91
N ASN A 203 -7.84 -11.49 10.18
CA ASN A 203 -8.13 -12.67 11.01
C ASN A 203 -9.39 -13.41 10.53
N LEU A 204 -9.40 -14.73 10.74
CA LEU A 204 -10.57 -15.57 10.50
C LEU A 204 -11.81 -15.09 11.28
N SER A 205 -11.63 -14.60 12.49
CA SER A 205 -12.71 -14.09 13.36
C SER A 205 -13.16 -12.66 13.03
N ASP A 206 -12.59 -12.02 12.01
CA ASP A 206 -12.95 -10.64 11.66
C ASP A 206 -14.15 -10.60 10.72
N ASP A 207 -15.32 -10.41 11.30
CA ASP A 207 -16.61 -10.39 10.61
C ASP A 207 -16.76 -9.18 9.67
N ARG A 208 -16.18 -8.02 10.03
CA ARG A 208 -16.20 -6.82 9.19
C ARG A 208 -15.41 -7.04 7.90
N MET A 209 -14.22 -7.64 8.02
CA MET A 209 -13.39 -7.98 6.87
C MET A 209 -13.99 -9.12 6.03
N ARG A 210 -14.72 -10.06 6.67
CA ARG A 210 -15.45 -11.12 5.95
C ARG A 210 -16.47 -10.54 4.99
N HIS A 211 -17.16 -9.48 5.39
CA HIS A 211 -18.23 -8.85 4.61
C HIS A 211 -17.81 -7.54 3.92
N ALA A 212 -16.50 -7.23 3.89
CA ALA A 212 -15.99 -5.98 3.32
C ALA A 212 -16.43 -5.75 1.86
N LYS A 213 -16.60 -6.82 1.10
CA LYS A 213 -17.05 -6.80 -0.30
C LYS A 213 -18.37 -7.55 -0.49
N SER A 214 -19.29 -7.42 0.45
CA SER A 214 -20.65 -7.94 0.34
C SER A 214 -21.63 -6.86 -0.11
N GLY A 215 -22.72 -7.26 -0.76
CA GLY A 215 -23.73 -6.34 -1.27
C GLY A 215 -23.17 -5.40 -2.34
N LYS A 216 -23.66 -4.17 -2.37
CA LYS A 216 -23.24 -3.14 -3.34
C LYS A 216 -22.04 -2.32 -2.86
N TRP A 217 -21.00 -2.98 -2.39
CA TRP A 217 -19.78 -2.32 -1.85
C TRP A 217 -19.11 -1.38 -2.87
N TRP A 218 -19.22 -1.65 -4.17
CA TRP A 218 -18.65 -0.80 -5.24
C TRP A 218 -19.32 0.58 -5.35
N GLU A 219 -20.55 0.73 -4.83
CA GLU A 219 -21.26 2.02 -4.77
C GLU A 219 -20.85 2.80 -3.50
N ASN A 220 -20.70 2.12 -2.36
CA ASN A 220 -20.44 2.74 -1.06
C ASN A 220 -18.95 2.90 -0.74
N ASP A 221 -18.15 1.90 -1.07
CA ASP A 221 -16.73 1.78 -0.71
C ASP A 221 -15.87 1.39 -1.92
N PRO A 222 -15.91 2.16 -3.03
CA PRO A 222 -15.27 1.79 -4.30
C PRO A 222 -13.75 1.61 -4.18
N GLN A 223 -13.09 2.26 -3.21
CA GLN A 223 -11.66 2.09 -2.94
C GLN A 223 -11.29 0.62 -2.62
N ARG A 224 -12.20 -0.18 -2.09
CA ARG A 224 -11.97 -1.61 -1.78
C ARG A 224 -11.63 -2.46 -3.01
N ALA A 225 -11.91 -1.95 -4.23
CA ALA A 225 -11.48 -2.58 -5.47
C ALA A 225 -9.95 -2.66 -5.64
N LEU A 226 -9.20 -1.86 -4.88
CA LEU A 226 -7.75 -1.73 -5.01
C LEU A 226 -6.96 -2.85 -4.31
N ALA A 227 -7.58 -3.64 -3.43
CA ALA A 227 -6.93 -4.76 -2.76
C ALA A 227 -7.76 -6.04 -2.88
N ASN A 228 -7.11 -7.18 -3.15
CA ASN A 228 -7.70 -8.48 -2.92
C ASN A 228 -7.73 -8.76 -1.42
N ASN A 229 -8.82 -9.33 -0.92
CA ASN A 229 -8.95 -9.64 0.50
C ASN A 229 -8.75 -11.14 0.73
N SER A 230 -7.94 -11.48 1.73
CA SER A 230 -7.72 -12.88 2.15
C SER A 230 -7.75 -13.00 3.67
N VAL A 231 -8.18 -14.16 4.12
CA VAL A 231 -8.07 -14.57 5.51
C VAL A 231 -6.74 -15.28 5.74
N ALA A 232 -6.00 -14.86 6.76
CA ALA A 232 -4.73 -15.48 7.13
C ALA A 232 -4.97 -16.68 8.04
N TYR A 233 -4.65 -17.88 7.55
CA TYR A 233 -4.68 -19.10 8.34
C TYR A 233 -3.29 -19.39 8.89
N SER A 234 -3.14 -19.33 10.22
CA SER A 234 -1.92 -19.72 10.95
C SER A 234 -1.95 -21.18 11.39
N GLU A 235 -3.12 -21.79 11.35
CA GLU A 235 -3.37 -23.19 11.68
C GLU A 235 -4.58 -23.68 10.88
N LYS A 236 -4.76 -25.01 10.82
CA LYS A 236 -5.94 -25.61 10.20
C LYS A 236 -7.19 -25.20 10.99
N PRO A 237 -8.16 -24.49 10.39
CA PRO A 237 -9.40 -24.12 11.07
C PRO A 237 -10.26 -25.35 11.35
N ASP A 238 -11.15 -25.24 12.34
CA ASP A 238 -12.23 -26.20 12.50
C ASP A 238 -13.21 -26.13 11.32
N SER A 239 -13.95 -27.23 11.09
CA SER A 239 -14.84 -27.34 9.95
C SER A 239 -15.95 -26.28 9.94
N MET A 240 -16.47 -25.89 11.09
CA MET A 240 -17.55 -24.88 11.17
C MET A 240 -17.02 -23.48 10.81
N SER A 241 -15.87 -23.10 11.34
CA SER A 241 -15.21 -21.84 11.01
C SER A 241 -14.86 -21.77 9.52
N PHE A 242 -14.34 -22.85 8.95
CA PHE A 242 -14.06 -22.93 7.52
C PHE A 242 -15.34 -22.79 6.67
N MET A 243 -16.39 -23.53 7.01
CA MET A 243 -17.67 -23.47 6.25
C MET A 243 -18.31 -22.10 6.32
N ARG A 244 -18.17 -21.37 7.44
CA ARG A 244 -18.66 -19.99 7.56
C ARG A 244 -17.94 -19.05 6.58
N GLU A 245 -16.60 -19.17 6.46
CA GLU A 245 -15.84 -18.40 5.47
C GLU A 245 -16.24 -18.78 4.04
N TRP A 246 -16.36 -20.09 3.78
CA TRP A 246 -16.73 -20.58 2.46
C TRP A 246 -18.12 -20.09 2.03
N THR A 247 -19.09 -20.13 2.93
CA THR A 247 -20.44 -19.62 2.67
C THR A 247 -20.41 -18.12 2.35
N ALA A 248 -19.73 -17.32 3.18
CA ALA A 248 -19.59 -15.88 2.93
C ALA A 248 -18.93 -15.57 1.58
N LEU A 249 -17.90 -16.33 1.21
CA LEU A 249 -17.22 -16.20 -0.10
C LEU A 249 -18.18 -16.49 -1.26
N VAL A 250 -18.96 -17.54 -1.16
CA VAL A 250 -19.96 -17.91 -2.19
C VAL A 250 -21.06 -16.84 -2.27
N GLU A 251 -21.61 -16.42 -1.15
CA GLU A 251 -22.68 -15.42 -1.09
C GLU A 251 -22.25 -14.04 -1.57
N SER A 252 -20.99 -13.66 -1.36
CA SER A 252 -20.48 -12.36 -1.83
C SER A 252 -20.45 -12.23 -3.34
N GLY A 253 -20.36 -13.34 -4.08
CA GLY A 253 -20.22 -13.37 -5.54
C GLY A 253 -18.92 -12.72 -6.06
N SER A 254 -18.07 -12.21 -5.17
CA SER A 254 -16.81 -11.52 -5.52
C SER A 254 -15.59 -12.45 -5.58
N GLY A 255 -15.72 -13.68 -5.06
CA GLY A 255 -14.58 -14.60 -4.90
C GLY A 255 -13.64 -14.23 -3.76
N GLU A 256 -14.05 -13.33 -2.88
CA GLU A 256 -13.29 -12.85 -1.73
C GLU A 256 -14.12 -13.01 -0.42
N ARG A 257 -13.49 -13.26 0.73
CA ARG A 257 -12.01 -13.24 0.90
C ARG A 257 -11.42 -14.64 0.61
N GLY A 258 -10.25 -14.61 -0.03
CA GLY A 258 -9.48 -15.79 -0.36
C GLY A 258 -8.80 -16.42 0.86
N ILE A 259 -8.15 -17.56 0.65
CA ILE A 259 -7.38 -18.30 1.66
C ILE A 259 -5.91 -17.95 1.51
N PHE A 260 -5.29 -17.48 2.59
CA PHE A 260 -3.85 -17.28 2.68
C PHE A 260 -3.27 -18.21 3.78
N ASN A 261 -2.56 -19.24 3.37
CA ASN A 261 -1.88 -20.13 4.31
C ASN A 261 -0.53 -19.52 4.72
N ARG A 262 -0.36 -19.35 6.04
CA ARG A 262 0.85 -18.75 6.62
C ARG A 262 1.86 -19.82 7.10
N GLN A 263 1.49 -21.09 7.11
CA GLN A 263 2.37 -22.21 7.48
C GLN A 263 3.31 -22.60 6.33
#